data_04f5e7d31c9420190841c1744db46bd4
#
_entry.id   04f5e7d31c9420190841c1744db46bd4
#
_cell.length_a   1.000
_cell.length_b   1.000
_cell.length_c   1.000
_cell.angle_alpha   90.00
_cell.angle_beta   90.00
_cell.angle_gamma   90.00
#
_symmetry.space_group_name_H-M   'P 1'
#
loop_
_entity.id
_entity.type
_entity.pdbx_description
1 polymer ?
#
loop_
_entity_poly.entity_id
_entity_poly.type
_entity_poly.pdbx_seq_one_letter_code
_entity_poly.pdbx_strand_id
1 'polypeptide(L)'
;METDHIISKDDNGDDSIDNAIPVCFECHAEIHSYNDKHPRGRKYLPEELQLHKEQWLKICSERPDMLITANRKSDVGPLQALIDELEFNYKVAQKVNIEDQGCLFHEHQFLRAINDGSIAILQDAIRDAILNAYVAMGAANAIIKAAWAHPKNSNPWAYAINDAQKRIIQSQLLIDTAKRQLLVFLSTEK
;
A
#
# COMPACT_ATOMS: atom_id res chain seq x y z
N MET A 1 -9.50 -11.60 -5.95
CA MET A 1 -10.06 -11.80 -7.29
C MET A 1 -10.39 -13.28 -7.42
N GLU A 2 -11.57 -13.60 -7.87
CA GLU A 2 -12.06 -14.97 -8.06
C GLU A 2 -12.43 -15.18 -9.52
N THR A 3 -12.62 -16.41 -9.92
CA THR A 3 -13.09 -16.76 -11.28
C THR A 3 -14.45 -17.41 -11.15
N ASP A 4 -15.41 -16.90 -11.89
CA ASP A 4 -16.75 -17.46 -11.94
C ASP A 4 -17.07 -17.99 -13.35
N HIS A 5 -18.09 -18.87 -13.46
CA HIS A 5 -18.58 -19.37 -14.74
C HIS A 5 -19.63 -18.43 -15.31
N ILE A 6 -19.52 -18.11 -16.60
CA ILE A 6 -20.53 -17.33 -17.34
C ILE A 6 -21.81 -18.17 -17.49
N ILE A 7 -21.65 -19.42 -17.89
CA ILE A 7 -22.70 -20.43 -17.86
C ILE A 7 -22.37 -21.38 -16.71
N SER A 8 -23.28 -21.48 -15.77
CA SER A 8 -23.08 -22.30 -14.58
C SER A 8 -22.91 -23.78 -14.95
N LYS A 9 -22.21 -24.56 -14.10
CA LYS A 9 -22.11 -26.04 -14.27
C LYS A 9 -23.43 -26.71 -14.22
N ASP A 10 -24.38 -26.21 -13.46
CA ASP A 10 -25.74 -26.72 -13.37
C ASP A 10 -26.52 -26.53 -14.69
N ASP A 11 -26.11 -25.53 -15.49
CA ASP A 11 -26.68 -25.28 -16.82
C ASP A 11 -25.78 -25.83 -17.96
N ASN A 12 -24.97 -26.87 -17.67
CA ASN A 12 -24.00 -27.49 -18.59
C ASN A 12 -22.85 -26.57 -19.08
N GLY A 13 -22.47 -25.58 -18.32
CA GLY A 13 -21.26 -24.77 -18.59
C GLY A 13 -19.99 -25.60 -18.44
N ASP A 14 -19.03 -25.35 -19.35
CA ASP A 14 -17.71 -26.01 -19.33
C ASP A 14 -16.68 -25.23 -18.51
N ASP A 15 -15.51 -25.82 -18.27
CA ASP A 15 -14.37 -25.21 -17.56
C ASP A 15 -13.40 -24.48 -18.51
N SER A 16 -13.86 -24.07 -19.70
CA SER A 16 -13.03 -23.33 -20.63
C SER A 16 -12.79 -21.88 -20.18
N ILE A 17 -11.69 -21.29 -20.66
CA ILE A 17 -11.40 -19.89 -20.42
C ILE A 17 -12.46 -18.95 -21.04
N ASP A 18 -13.15 -19.43 -22.08
CA ASP A 18 -14.21 -18.67 -22.73
C ASP A 18 -15.46 -18.59 -21.84
N ASN A 19 -15.71 -19.61 -21.03
CA ASN A 19 -16.78 -19.64 -20.05
C ASN A 19 -16.37 -19.06 -18.67
N ALA A 20 -15.18 -18.50 -18.53
CA ALA A 20 -14.67 -17.94 -17.29
C ALA A 20 -14.69 -16.42 -17.29
N ILE A 21 -15.13 -15.79 -16.18
CA ILE A 21 -15.07 -14.35 -15.93
C ILE A 21 -14.33 -14.05 -14.62
N PRO A 22 -13.30 -13.17 -14.62
CA PRO A 22 -12.67 -12.73 -13.39
C PRO A 22 -13.55 -11.68 -12.68
N VAL A 23 -13.84 -11.89 -11.40
CA VAL A 23 -14.71 -11.05 -10.59
C VAL A 23 -14.05 -10.72 -9.24
N CYS A 24 -14.44 -9.61 -8.63
CA CYS A 24 -14.10 -9.34 -7.22
C CYS A 24 -15.07 -10.11 -6.29
N PHE A 25 -14.74 -10.22 -5.00
CA PHE A 25 -15.58 -10.93 -4.02
C PHE A 25 -17.00 -10.39 -3.94
N GLU A 26 -17.19 -9.08 -4.06
CA GLU A 26 -18.50 -8.45 -4.02
C GLU A 26 -19.33 -8.80 -5.24
N CYS A 27 -18.77 -8.68 -6.46
CA CYS A 27 -19.43 -9.07 -7.69
C CYS A 27 -19.74 -10.55 -7.74
N HIS A 28 -18.83 -11.42 -7.23
CA HIS A 28 -19.07 -12.84 -7.12
C HIS A 28 -20.27 -13.14 -6.19
N ALA A 29 -20.31 -12.48 -5.03
CA ALA A 29 -21.44 -12.60 -4.11
C ALA A 29 -22.76 -12.11 -4.74
N GLU A 30 -22.74 -11.03 -5.52
CA GLU A 30 -23.93 -10.55 -6.23
C GLU A 30 -24.43 -11.52 -7.31
N ILE A 31 -23.53 -12.13 -8.09
CA ILE A 31 -23.88 -13.13 -9.11
C ILE A 31 -24.60 -14.31 -8.46
N HIS A 32 -24.13 -14.79 -7.30
CA HIS A 32 -24.66 -15.96 -6.61
C HIS A 32 -25.77 -15.67 -5.59
N SER A 33 -25.99 -14.40 -5.21
CA SER A 33 -27.03 -14.02 -4.23
C SER A 33 -28.40 -13.79 -4.84
N TYR A 34 -28.66 -14.33 -6.02
CA TYR A 34 -29.95 -14.19 -6.69
C TYR A 34 -31.11 -14.65 -5.80
N ASN A 35 -32.04 -13.75 -5.57
CA ASN A 35 -33.30 -14.03 -4.88
C ASN A 35 -34.46 -13.45 -5.70
N ASP A 36 -35.25 -14.31 -6.33
CA ASP A 36 -36.38 -13.96 -7.17
C ASP A 36 -37.48 -13.18 -6.44
N LYS A 37 -37.49 -13.26 -5.10
CA LYS A 37 -38.44 -12.55 -4.23
C LYS A 37 -37.95 -11.18 -3.79
N HIS A 38 -36.70 -10.80 -4.08
CA HIS A 38 -36.13 -9.52 -3.69
C HIS A 38 -36.29 -8.49 -4.81
N PRO A 39 -36.85 -7.27 -4.55
CA PRO A 39 -37.11 -6.25 -5.59
C PRO A 39 -35.86 -5.79 -6.37
N ARG A 40 -34.67 -6.01 -5.81
CA ARG A 40 -33.36 -5.67 -6.41
C ARG A 40 -32.57 -6.91 -6.85
N GLY A 41 -33.07 -8.11 -6.57
CA GLY A 41 -32.43 -9.35 -6.95
C GLY A 41 -32.77 -9.67 -8.41
N ARG A 42 -31.83 -9.53 -9.32
CA ARG A 42 -31.95 -10.04 -10.68
C ARG A 42 -30.86 -11.09 -10.94
N LYS A 43 -31.20 -12.11 -11.68
CA LYS A 43 -30.20 -13.05 -12.19
C LYS A 43 -29.42 -12.35 -13.30
N TYR A 44 -28.10 -12.37 -13.22
CA TYR A 44 -27.26 -12.01 -14.37
C TYR A 44 -27.40 -13.06 -15.46
N LEU A 45 -27.72 -12.63 -16.66
CA LEU A 45 -27.82 -13.53 -17.81
C LEU A 45 -26.41 -13.82 -18.36
N PRO A 46 -26.16 -15.03 -18.92
CA PRO A 46 -24.88 -15.36 -19.53
C PRO A 46 -24.42 -14.33 -20.56
N GLU A 47 -25.35 -13.79 -21.35
CA GLU A 47 -25.06 -12.76 -22.38
C GLU A 47 -24.59 -11.44 -21.74
N GLU A 48 -25.12 -11.07 -20.55
CA GLU A 48 -24.65 -9.89 -19.81
C GLU A 48 -23.22 -10.10 -19.29
N LEU A 49 -22.95 -11.25 -18.70
CA LEU A 49 -21.62 -11.59 -18.17
C LEU A 49 -20.59 -11.65 -19.32
N GLN A 50 -20.96 -12.21 -20.46
CA GLN A 50 -20.12 -12.22 -21.64
C GLN A 50 -19.82 -10.83 -22.14
N LEU A 51 -20.81 -9.95 -22.22
CA LEU A 51 -20.63 -8.55 -22.64
C LEU A 51 -19.72 -7.80 -21.65
N HIS A 52 -19.87 -8.00 -20.36
CA HIS A 52 -18.98 -7.41 -19.35
C HIS A 52 -17.53 -7.90 -19.50
N LYS A 53 -17.33 -9.20 -19.73
CA LYS A 53 -16.01 -9.76 -20.00
C LYS A 53 -15.37 -9.13 -21.24
N GLU A 54 -16.10 -9.03 -22.34
CA GLU A 54 -15.60 -8.43 -23.59
C GLU A 54 -15.24 -6.95 -23.42
N GLN A 55 -16.10 -6.17 -22.75
CA GLN A 55 -15.83 -4.77 -22.44
C GLN A 55 -14.57 -4.62 -21.58
N TRP A 56 -14.42 -5.49 -20.58
CA TRP A 56 -13.25 -5.48 -19.71
C TRP A 56 -11.97 -5.83 -20.46
N LEU A 57 -11.98 -6.88 -21.27
CA LEU A 57 -10.83 -7.28 -22.11
C LEU A 57 -10.48 -6.20 -23.12
N LYS A 58 -11.47 -5.50 -23.69
CA LYS A 58 -11.25 -4.35 -24.56
C LYS A 58 -10.56 -3.20 -23.83
N ILE A 59 -11.00 -2.83 -22.62
CA ILE A 59 -10.34 -1.82 -21.79
C ILE A 59 -8.90 -2.24 -21.48
N CYS A 60 -8.66 -3.51 -21.12
CA CYS A 60 -7.33 -4.02 -20.84
C CYS A 60 -6.39 -3.91 -22.05
N SER A 61 -6.90 -4.14 -23.26
CA SER A 61 -6.09 -4.10 -24.48
C SER A 61 -5.86 -2.70 -25.04
N GLU A 62 -6.89 -1.84 -25.01
CA GLU A 62 -6.84 -0.50 -25.61
C GLU A 62 -6.29 0.56 -24.64
N ARG A 63 -6.50 0.36 -23.35
CA ARG A 63 -6.16 1.35 -22.33
C ARG A 63 -5.59 0.69 -21.07
N PRO A 64 -4.46 -0.01 -21.16
CA PRO A 64 -3.83 -0.66 -20.02
C PRO A 64 -3.44 0.34 -18.91
N ASP A 65 -3.23 1.60 -19.25
CA ASP A 65 -3.00 2.72 -18.35
C ASP A 65 -4.21 3.02 -17.45
N MET A 66 -5.45 2.79 -17.92
CA MET A 66 -6.64 3.00 -17.09
C MET A 66 -6.72 2.02 -15.92
N LEU A 67 -6.21 0.81 -16.05
CA LEU A 67 -6.15 -0.16 -14.94
C LEU A 67 -5.25 0.33 -13.82
N ILE A 68 -4.18 1.01 -14.19
CA ILE A 68 -3.24 1.63 -13.25
C ILE A 68 -3.85 2.92 -12.67
N THR A 69 -4.61 3.70 -13.49
CA THR A 69 -5.18 4.99 -13.08
C THR A 69 -6.53 4.89 -12.38
N ALA A 70 -7.33 3.85 -12.62
CA ALA A 70 -8.60 3.65 -11.89
C ALA A 70 -8.34 3.43 -10.39
N ASN A 71 -7.27 2.74 -10.03
CA ASN A 71 -6.81 2.63 -8.65
C ASN A 71 -6.22 3.95 -8.12
N ARG A 72 -5.66 4.82 -8.95
CA ARG A 72 -5.01 6.07 -8.50
C ARG A 72 -5.95 7.06 -7.82
N LYS A 73 -7.22 7.17 -8.22
CA LYS A 73 -8.15 8.14 -7.61
C LYS A 73 -8.77 7.66 -6.28
N SER A 74 -8.82 6.35 -6.05
CA SER A 74 -9.31 5.78 -4.79
C SER A 74 -8.23 5.63 -3.71
N ASP A 75 -6.93 5.60 -4.10
CA ASP A 75 -5.82 5.24 -3.21
C ASP A 75 -4.98 6.43 -2.71
N VAL A 76 -5.49 7.66 -2.79
CA VAL A 76 -4.83 8.82 -2.16
C VAL A 76 -4.76 8.66 -0.63
N GLY A 77 -5.70 7.92 -0.04
CA GLY A 77 -5.75 7.67 1.40
C GLY A 77 -4.50 6.99 1.98
N PRO A 78 -4.03 5.86 1.43
CA PRO A 78 -2.79 5.21 1.88
C PRO A 78 -1.55 6.08 1.71
N LEU A 79 -1.44 6.81 0.60
CA LEU A 79 -0.31 7.73 0.37
C LEU A 79 -0.38 8.96 1.28
N GLN A 80 -1.57 9.46 1.61
CA GLN A 80 -1.72 10.52 2.61
C GLN A 80 -1.31 10.04 4.00
N ALA A 81 -1.73 8.84 4.39
CA ALA A 81 -1.32 8.24 5.66
C ALA A 81 0.20 8.01 5.73
N LEU A 82 0.84 7.70 4.60
CA LEU A 82 2.30 7.59 4.50
C LEU A 82 2.99 8.96 4.69
N ILE A 83 2.42 10.04 4.15
CA ILE A 83 2.92 11.41 4.42
C ILE A 83 2.82 11.75 5.91
N ASP A 84 1.70 11.44 6.54
CA ASP A 84 1.48 11.72 7.96
C ASP A 84 2.48 10.95 8.83
N GLU A 85 2.80 9.70 8.46
CA GLU A 85 3.85 8.91 9.13
C GLU A 85 5.26 9.49 8.89
N LEU A 86 5.59 9.93 7.68
CA LEU A 86 6.85 10.60 7.40
C LEU A 86 6.98 11.93 8.16
N GLU A 87 5.90 12.70 8.27
CA GLU A 87 5.87 13.93 9.07
C GLU A 87 6.07 13.65 10.56
N PHE A 88 5.42 12.60 11.10
CA PHE A 88 5.63 12.15 12.46
C PHE A 88 7.10 11.75 12.68
N ASN A 89 7.65 10.92 11.80
CA ASN A 89 9.03 10.45 11.88
C ASN A 89 10.05 11.61 11.76
N TYR A 90 9.76 12.60 10.93
CA TYR A 90 10.56 13.82 10.85
C TYR A 90 10.60 14.57 12.20
N LYS A 91 9.45 14.71 12.87
CA LYS A 91 9.36 15.31 14.21
C LYS A 91 10.10 14.50 15.27
N VAL A 92 10.05 13.16 15.19
CA VAL A 92 10.84 12.27 16.06
C VAL A 92 12.34 12.53 15.84
N ALA A 93 12.81 12.62 14.59
CA ALA A 93 14.20 12.88 14.26
C ALA A 93 14.70 14.25 14.79
N GLN A 94 13.82 15.23 14.90
CA GLN A 94 14.17 16.56 15.44
C GLN A 94 14.30 16.59 16.97
N LYS A 95 13.58 15.74 17.69
CA LYS A 95 13.52 15.79 19.16
C LYS A 95 14.70 15.13 19.88
N VAL A 96 15.53 14.38 19.21
CA VAL A 96 16.80 13.72 19.59
C VAL A 96 16.98 13.40 21.11
N ASN A 97 15.95 13.05 21.84
CA ASN A 97 16.10 12.49 23.18
C ASN A 97 15.93 10.96 23.13
N ILE A 98 17.03 10.26 22.79
CA ILE A 98 17.04 8.81 22.59
C ILE A 98 16.87 8.04 23.93
N GLU A 99 17.00 8.71 25.06
CA GLU A 99 16.83 8.10 26.36
C GLU A 99 15.38 7.72 26.67
N ASP A 100 14.43 8.26 25.90
CA ASP A 100 13.01 7.97 26.00
C ASP A 100 12.63 6.83 25.03
N GLN A 101 12.01 5.78 25.54
CA GLN A 101 11.54 4.63 24.75
C GLN A 101 10.51 4.99 23.65
N GLY A 102 9.96 6.21 23.68
CA GLY A 102 9.06 6.74 22.66
C GLY A 102 9.73 7.29 21.39
N CYS A 103 11.05 7.16 21.25
CA CYS A 103 11.81 7.74 20.14
C CYS A 103 11.97 6.83 18.92
N LEU A 104 11.24 5.71 18.79
CA LEU A 104 11.31 4.83 17.62
C LEU A 104 10.55 5.44 16.44
N PHE A 105 11.15 5.33 15.26
CA PHE A 105 10.47 5.62 14.01
C PHE A 105 9.36 4.63 13.73
N HIS A 106 8.25 5.10 13.20
CA HIS A 106 7.13 4.28 12.79
C HIS A 106 7.30 3.80 11.34
N GLU A 107 6.84 2.58 11.05
CA GLU A 107 6.94 1.92 9.75
C GLU A 107 5.58 1.34 9.29
N HIS A 108 4.51 1.62 10.04
CA HIS A 108 3.23 0.94 9.85
C HIS A 108 2.57 1.30 8.53
N GLN A 109 2.50 2.58 8.20
CA GLN A 109 1.86 3.04 6.94
C GLN A 109 2.73 2.70 5.73
N PHE A 110 4.05 2.68 5.88
CA PHE A 110 4.96 2.23 4.85
C PHE A 110 4.74 0.75 4.50
N LEU A 111 4.69 -0.14 5.49
CA LEU A 111 4.43 -1.56 5.28
C LEU A 111 3.04 -1.79 4.66
N ARG A 112 2.06 -1.00 5.08
CA ARG A 112 0.73 -1.03 4.47
C ARG A 112 0.78 -0.61 3.00
N ALA A 113 1.45 0.49 2.65
CA ALA A 113 1.56 0.98 1.29
C ALA A 113 2.34 0.03 0.35
N ILE A 114 3.27 -0.78 0.90
CA ILE A 114 3.90 -1.88 0.16
C ILE A 114 2.88 -3.00 -0.09
N ASN A 115 2.17 -3.44 0.95
CA ASN A 115 1.28 -4.59 0.87
C ASN A 115 0.06 -4.35 -0.01
N ASP A 116 -0.47 -3.12 -0.03
CA ASP A 116 -1.61 -2.75 -0.90
C ASP A 116 -1.19 -2.26 -2.29
N GLY A 117 0.12 -2.17 -2.55
CA GLY A 117 0.67 -1.76 -3.84
C GLY A 117 0.66 -0.25 -4.11
N SER A 118 0.22 0.60 -3.17
CA SER A 118 0.15 2.06 -3.36
C SER A 118 1.53 2.67 -3.70
N ILE A 119 2.61 2.08 -3.17
CA ILE A 119 3.98 2.52 -3.46
C ILE A 119 4.40 2.22 -4.92
N ALA A 120 3.86 1.18 -5.53
CA ALA A 120 4.23 0.75 -6.88
C ALA A 120 3.76 1.72 -7.97
N ILE A 121 2.75 2.55 -7.69
CA ILE A 121 2.24 3.56 -8.62
C ILE A 121 3.11 4.83 -8.68
N LEU A 122 4.02 5.00 -7.73
CA LEU A 122 4.92 6.15 -7.66
C LEU A 122 6.03 6.04 -8.71
N GLN A 123 6.50 7.19 -9.18
CA GLN A 123 7.70 7.27 -10.02
C GLN A 123 8.92 6.71 -9.26
N ASP A 124 9.85 6.10 -9.98
CA ASP A 124 11.03 5.43 -9.41
C ASP A 124 11.80 6.32 -8.43
N ALA A 125 12.03 7.58 -8.80
CA ALA A 125 12.76 8.52 -7.93
C ALA A 125 12.06 8.78 -6.59
N ILE A 126 10.72 8.85 -6.57
CA ILE A 126 9.93 9.06 -5.36
C ILE A 126 9.95 7.78 -4.51
N ARG A 127 9.75 6.64 -5.16
CA ARG A 127 9.80 5.32 -4.52
C ARG A 127 11.15 5.07 -3.85
N ASP A 128 12.25 5.35 -4.56
CA ASP A 128 13.61 5.20 -4.05
C ASP A 128 13.88 6.13 -2.86
N ALA A 129 13.39 7.38 -2.91
CA ALA A 129 13.52 8.30 -1.79
C ALA A 129 12.79 7.79 -0.53
N ILE A 130 11.58 7.25 -0.69
CA ILE A 130 10.81 6.64 0.40
C ILE A 130 11.55 5.42 0.96
N LEU A 131 11.97 4.48 0.09
CA LEU A 131 12.69 3.28 0.50
C LEU A 131 13.97 3.63 1.27
N ASN A 132 14.76 4.57 0.77
CA ASN A 132 16.00 5.00 1.44
C ASN A 132 15.72 5.63 2.82
N ALA A 133 14.65 6.40 2.97
CA ALA A 133 14.25 6.96 4.26
C ALA A 133 13.90 5.85 5.26
N TYR A 134 13.08 4.86 4.85
CA TYR A 134 12.68 3.77 5.74
C TYR A 134 13.80 2.78 6.06
N VAL A 135 14.71 2.52 5.13
CA VAL A 135 15.93 1.74 5.41
C VAL A 135 16.81 2.44 6.46
N ALA A 136 16.99 3.75 6.35
CA ALA A 136 17.76 4.51 7.33
C ALA A 136 17.08 4.54 8.71
N MET A 137 15.75 4.73 8.76
CA MET A 137 14.96 4.69 10.00
C MET A 137 15.01 3.31 10.65
N GLY A 138 14.84 2.23 9.87
CA GLY A 138 14.93 0.86 10.37
C GLY A 138 16.30 0.54 10.96
N ALA A 139 17.38 0.99 10.32
CA ALA A 139 18.73 0.85 10.86
C ALA A 139 18.92 1.62 12.18
N ALA A 140 18.38 2.84 12.31
CA ALA A 140 18.39 3.60 13.54
C ALA A 140 17.59 2.89 14.65
N ASN A 141 16.37 2.41 14.35
CA ASN A 141 15.54 1.64 15.28
C ASN A 141 16.25 0.40 15.81
N ALA A 142 16.95 -0.33 14.94
CA ALA A 142 17.69 -1.53 15.34
C ALA A 142 18.77 -1.20 16.37
N ILE A 143 19.52 -0.11 16.18
CA ILE A 143 20.58 0.31 17.11
C ILE A 143 20.00 0.81 18.44
N ILE A 144 18.90 1.57 18.39
CA ILE A 144 18.20 2.03 19.60
C ILE A 144 17.74 0.82 20.43
N LYS A 145 17.11 -0.17 19.78
CA LYS A 145 16.69 -1.41 20.44
C LYS A 145 17.86 -2.17 21.05
N ALA A 146 18.98 -2.24 20.33
CA ALA A 146 20.21 -2.88 20.83
C ALA A 146 20.80 -2.11 22.03
N ALA A 147 20.75 -0.76 22.03
CA ALA A 147 21.19 0.04 23.16
C ALA A 147 20.38 -0.28 24.43
N TRP A 148 19.06 -0.44 24.31
CA TRP A 148 18.19 -0.76 25.46
C TRP A 148 18.41 -2.17 26.03
N ALA A 149 19.09 -3.06 25.31
CA ALA A 149 19.49 -4.36 25.85
C ALA A 149 20.67 -4.27 26.85
N HIS A 150 21.34 -3.12 26.92
CA HIS A 150 22.45 -2.89 27.82
C HIS A 150 22.02 -2.06 29.06
N PRO A 151 22.68 -2.26 30.24
CA PRO A 151 22.42 -1.40 31.40
C PRO A 151 22.68 0.07 31.07
N LYS A 152 21.74 0.93 31.46
CA LYS A 152 21.85 2.39 31.27
C LYS A 152 23.19 2.89 31.85
N ASN A 153 23.86 3.78 31.17
CA ASN A 153 25.17 4.36 31.50
C ASN A 153 26.37 3.36 31.46
N SER A 154 26.18 2.15 30.94
CA SER A 154 27.32 1.29 30.61
C SER A 154 28.04 1.78 29.34
N ASN A 155 29.34 1.44 29.18
CA ASN A 155 30.07 1.79 27.97
C ASN A 155 29.39 1.29 26.68
N PRO A 156 28.91 0.02 26.57
CA PRO A 156 28.18 -0.44 25.40
C PRO A 156 26.92 0.39 25.11
N TRP A 157 26.16 0.74 26.15
CA TRP A 157 24.98 1.61 26.04
C TRP A 157 25.35 2.98 25.48
N ALA A 158 26.40 3.62 26.01
CA ALA A 158 26.84 4.95 25.58
C ALA A 158 27.28 4.96 24.10
N TYR A 159 28.04 3.92 23.68
CA TYR A 159 28.43 3.78 22.26
C TYR A 159 27.23 3.60 21.34
N ALA A 160 26.29 2.74 21.69
CA ALA A 160 25.10 2.48 20.89
C ALA A 160 24.19 3.73 20.80
N ILE A 161 24.02 4.48 21.90
CA ILE A 161 23.25 5.74 21.89
C ILE A 161 23.90 6.78 20.98
N ASN A 162 25.24 6.94 21.03
CA ASN A 162 25.96 7.88 20.17
C ASN A 162 25.84 7.49 18.67
N ASP A 163 25.92 6.21 18.34
CA ASP A 163 25.71 5.74 16.96
C ASP A 163 24.25 5.95 16.51
N ALA A 164 23.28 5.66 17.37
CA ALA A 164 21.89 5.92 17.10
C ALA A 164 21.61 7.41 16.81
N GLN A 165 22.19 8.33 17.59
CA GLN A 165 22.06 9.76 17.35
C GLN A 165 22.54 10.18 15.96
N LYS A 166 23.72 9.68 15.54
CA LYS A 166 24.27 9.96 14.20
C LYS A 166 23.32 9.48 13.11
N ARG A 167 22.75 8.27 13.26
CA ARG A 167 21.81 7.70 12.28
C ARG A 167 20.49 8.45 12.23
N ILE A 168 19.97 8.88 13.37
CA ILE A 168 18.77 9.73 13.43
C ILE A 168 18.98 11.03 12.65
N ILE A 169 20.10 11.71 12.86
CA ILE A 169 20.45 12.96 12.14
C ILE A 169 20.56 12.70 10.63
N GLN A 170 21.21 11.60 10.22
CA GLN A 170 21.30 11.21 8.81
C GLN A 170 19.92 10.88 8.21
N SER A 171 19.04 10.22 8.96
CA SER A 171 17.69 9.91 8.52
C SER A 171 16.83 11.15 8.30
N GLN A 172 17.04 12.23 9.04
CA GLN A 172 16.25 13.46 8.96
C GLN A 172 16.18 14.03 7.55
N LEU A 173 17.32 14.12 6.86
CA LEU A 173 17.38 14.63 5.49
C LEU A 173 16.64 13.71 4.50
N LEU A 174 16.78 12.39 4.67
CA LEU A 174 16.13 11.41 3.81
C LEU A 174 14.60 11.43 3.99
N ILE A 175 14.13 11.53 5.24
CA ILE A 175 12.71 11.64 5.56
C ILE A 175 12.11 12.93 4.94
N ASP A 176 12.80 14.07 5.10
CA ASP A 176 12.32 15.33 4.54
C ASP A 176 12.28 15.31 3.01
N THR A 177 13.28 14.68 2.37
CA THR A 177 13.32 14.51 0.92
C THR A 177 12.15 13.64 0.43
N ALA A 178 11.94 12.48 1.03
CA ALA A 178 10.84 11.57 0.70
C ALA A 178 9.47 12.26 0.87
N LYS A 179 9.27 12.95 2.00
CA LYS A 179 8.05 13.68 2.30
C LYS A 179 7.76 14.76 1.25
N ARG A 180 8.74 15.59 0.91
CA ARG A 180 8.55 16.66 -0.09
C ARG A 180 8.21 16.13 -1.46
N GLN A 181 8.92 15.10 -1.92
CA GLN A 181 8.66 14.51 -3.23
C GLN A 181 7.25 13.89 -3.29
N LEU A 182 6.81 13.20 -2.25
CA LEU A 182 5.48 12.62 -2.18
C LEU A 182 4.39 13.69 -2.12
N LEU A 183 4.61 14.79 -1.38
CA LEU A 183 3.70 15.94 -1.34
C LEU A 183 3.54 16.60 -2.72
N VAL A 184 4.65 16.81 -3.45
CA VAL A 184 4.61 17.37 -4.81
C VAL A 184 3.81 16.44 -5.72
N PHE A 185 4.06 15.13 -5.69
CA PHE A 185 3.31 14.15 -6.48
C PHE A 185 1.80 14.24 -6.22
N LEU A 186 1.37 14.23 -4.96
CA LEU A 186 -0.06 14.31 -4.61
C LEU A 186 -0.69 15.67 -4.95
N SER A 187 0.09 16.75 -5.03
CA SER A 187 -0.42 18.06 -5.44
C SER A 187 -0.61 18.19 -6.95
N THR A 188 0.13 17.42 -7.75
CA THR A 188 0.02 17.42 -9.22
C THR A 188 -1.09 16.49 -9.74
N GLU A 189 -1.57 15.56 -8.91
CA GLU A 189 -2.64 14.61 -9.24
C GLU A 189 -4.05 15.12 -8.87
N LYS A 190 -4.16 16.33 -8.31
CA LYS A 190 -5.43 17.02 -8.02
C LYS A 190 -5.88 17.85 -9.22
#